data_415b020daf5b226ed2ce38c9b7a3d339
#
_entry.id   415b020daf5b226ed2ce38c9b7a3d339
#
_cell.length_a   1.000
_cell.length_b   1.000
_cell.length_c   1.000
_cell.angle_alpha   90.00
_cell.angle_beta   90.00
_cell.angle_gamma   90.00
#
_symmetry.space_group_name_H-M   'P 1'
#
loop_
_entity.id
_entity.type
_entity.pdbx_description
1 polymer ?
#
loop_
_entity_poly.entity_id
_entity_poly.type
_entity_poly.pdbx_seq_one_letter_code
_entity_poly.pdbx_strand_id
1 'polypeptide(L)'
;MSCLDIIADYGLRSIGLGERLLPRSDFTLCHQFTLIGSGMIWNIYFGTLALTSGFILATLLALGKASKKLYLRKLSGWFIFIFRGSPLFIQFFFAYFLFLSLKQSFTFLSPLTSAWAGALFVLFCNTAAYSGEIFYGALQAIPKSDLEAADAYGMSGFSRFRRIVWPTMLRLAWPAYTNEAIFLFHATTLVFFSSFPAWQQRGDALY
;
A
#
# COMPACT_ATOMS: atom_id res chain seq x y z
N MET A 1 10.48 33.69 -14.25
CA MET A 1 9.20 32.98 -14.23
C MET A 1 8.38 33.50 -13.06
N SER A 2 7.13 33.82 -13.29
CA SER A 2 6.23 34.17 -12.16
C SER A 2 5.95 32.96 -11.30
N CYS A 3 5.54 33.15 -10.04
CA CYS A 3 5.19 32.00 -9.19
C CYS A 3 3.98 31.20 -9.74
N LEU A 4 3.11 31.86 -10.48
CA LEU A 4 1.97 31.22 -11.15
C LEU A 4 2.42 30.29 -12.28
N ASP A 5 3.43 30.68 -13.06
CA ASP A 5 3.98 29.83 -14.12
C ASP A 5 4.61 28.57 -13.52
N ILE A 6 5.34 28.73 -12.40
CA ILE A 6 5.96 27.63 -11.67
C ILE A 6 4.89 26.65 -11.14
N ILE A 7 3.79 27.13 -10.60
CA ILE A 7 2.69 26.29 -10.11
C ILE A 7 2.01 25.57 -11.29
N ALA A 8 1.82 26.24 -12.42
CA ALA A 8 1.25 25.62 -13.61
C ALA A 8 2.13 24.50 -14.17
N ASP A 9 3.45 24.72 -14.20
CA ASP A 9 4.41 23.77 -14.77
C ASP A 9 4.71 22.59 -13.85
N TYR A 10 4.80 22.80 -12.53
CA TYR A 10 5.28 21.80 -11.58
C TYR A 10 4.22 21.31 -10.58
N GLY A 11 3.09 21.99 -10.43
CA GLY A 11 2.09 21.69 -9.40
C GLY A 11 1.47 20.29 -9.52
N LEU A 12 1.18 19.84 -10.73
CA LEU A 12 0.60 18.53 -11.01
C LEU A 12 1.59 17.51 -11.59
N ARG A 13 2.88 17.81 -11.47
CA ARG A 13 3.95 16.96 -11.96
C ARG A 13 3.90 15.53 -11.44
N SER A 14 3.53 15.36 -10.17
CA SER A 14 3.47 14.06 -9.50
C SER A 14 2.46 13.10 -10.13
N ILE A 15 1.39 13.62 -10.74
CA ILE A 15 0.37 12.83 -11.45
C ILE A 15 0.63 12.74 -12.97
N GLY A 16 1.79 13.22 -13.42
CA GLY A 16 2.22 13.11 -14.81
C GLY A 16 1.81 14.27 -15.71
N LEU A 17 1.23 15.33 -15.14
CA LEU A 17 0.89 16.57 -15.84
C LEU A 17 1.95 17.65 -15.56
N GLY A 18 2.43 18.34 -16.61
CA GLY A 18 3.43 19.40 -16.50
C GLY A 18 4.87 18.95 -16.74
N GLU A 19 5.82 19.85 -16.42
CA GLU A 19 7.24 19.63 -16.64
C GLU A 19 7.82 18.52 -15.76
N ARG A 20 8.49 17.55 -16.38
CA ARG A 20 9.10 16.42 -15.68
C ARG A 20 10.52 16.68 -15.22
N LEU A 21 11.23 17.58 -15.89
CA LEU A 21 12.61 17.92 -15.56
C LEU A 21 12.66 18.92 -14.40
N LEU A 22 13.56 18.68 -13.45
CA LEU A 22 13.81 19.65 -12.38
C LEU A 22 14.54 20.87 -12.98
N PRO A 23 14.24 22.09 -12.50
CA PRO A 23 15.00 23.27 -12.92
C PRO A 23 16.47 23.08 -12.56
N ARG A 24 17.36 23.44 -13.50
CA ARG A 24 18.81 23.20 -13.36
C ARG A 24 19.55 24.22 -12.48
N SER A 25 18.93 25.34 -12.12
CA SER A 25 19.55 26.40 -11.30
C SER A 25 18.52 27.09 -10.42
N ASP A 26 18.99 27.59 -9.29
CA ASP A 26 18.34 28.52 -8.36
C ASP A 26 16.88 28.18 -8.02
N PHE A 27 16.71 27.22 -7.09
CA PHE A 27 15.42 26.91 -6.49
C PHE A 27 14.89 28.11 -5.69
N THR A 28 13.97 28.85 -6.27
CA THR A 28 13.23 29.88 -5.54
C THR A 28 12.31 29.22 -4.49
N LEU A 29 11.93 29.98 -3.47
CA LEU A 29 10.96 29.49 -2.46
C LEU A 29 9.67 28.95 -3.12
N CYS A 30 9.22 29.59 -4.21
CA CYS A 30 8.06 29.16 -4.95
C CYS A 30 8.24 27.75 -5.56
N HIS A 31 9.41 27.47 -6.16
CA HIS A 31 9.72 26.12 -6.65
C HIS A 31 9.69 25.08 -5.52
N GLN A 32 10.29 25.41 -4.36
CA GLN A 32 10.33 24.48 -3.22
C GLN A 32 8.93 24.13 -2.73
N PHE A 33 8.08 25.14 -2.49
CA PHE A 33 6.70 24.91 -2.04
C PHE A 33 5.86 24.15 -3.06
N THR A 34 6.01 24.47 -4.36
CA THR A 34 5.28 23.78 -5.42
C THR A 34 5.68 22.30 -5.53
N LEU A 35 6.98 22.00 -5.44
CA LEU A 35 7.50 20.64 -5.49
C LEU A 35 7.08 19.83 -4.24
N ILE A 36 7.10 20.45 -3.06
CA ILE A 36 6.61 19.81 -1.82
C ILE A 36 5.12 19.53 -1.94
N GLY A 37 4.32 20.51 -2.38
CA GLY A 37 2.88 20.33 -2.60
C GLY A 37 2.56 19.23 -3.60
N SER A 38 3.28 19.17 -4.72
CA SER A 38 3.17 18.10 -5.71
C SER A 38 3.52 16.72 -5.10
N GLY A 39 4.56 16.66 -4.27
CA GLY A 39 4.91 15.44 -3.52
C GLY A 39 3.83 14.99 -2.54
N MET A 40 3.17 15.93 -1.85
CA MET A 40 2.03 15.62 -0.96
C MET A 40 0.86 14.99 -1.73
N ILE A 41 0.50 15.53 -2.89
CA ILE A 41 -0.56 14.97 -3.76
C ILE A 41 -0.22 13.52 -4.11
N TRP A 42 1.03 13.24 -4.46
CA TRP A 42 1.52 11.90 -4.75
C TRP A 42 1.38 10.96 -3.56
N ASN A 43 1.80 11.38 -2.37
CA ASN A 43 1.70 10.58 -1.15
C ASN A 43 0.24 10.25 -0.81
N ILE A 44 -0.66 11.22 -0.91
CA ILE A 44 -2.09 11.02 -0.67
C ILE A 44 -2.66 10.01 -1.67
N TYR A 45 -2.32 10.16 -2.94
CA TYR A 45 -2.76 9.25 -4.00
C TYR A 45 -2.31 7.80 -3.75
N PHE A 46 -1.00 7.61 -3.55
CA PHE A 46 -0.43 6.27 -3.28
C PHE A 46 -0.96 5.67 -1.98
N GLY A 47 -0.96 6.45 -0.91
CA GLY A 47 -1.44 6.01 0.39
C GLY A 47 -2.90 5.60 0.35
N THR A 48 -3.76 6.40 -0.27
CA THR A 48 -5.20 6.10 -0.39
C THR A 48 -5.46 4.86 -1.23
N LEU A 49 -4.79 4.70 -2.37
CA LEU A 49 -4.92 3.52 -3.21
C LEU A 49 -4.44 2.25 -2.49
N ALA A 50 -3.29 2.32 -1.83
CA ALA A 50 -2.75 1.18 -1.08
C ALA A 50 -3.63 0.81 0.11
N LEU A 51 -4.16 1.80 0.87
CA LEU A 51 -5.07 1.56 1.98
C LEU A 51 -6.38 0.93 1.54
N THR A 52 -7.02 1.48 0.52
CA THR A 52 -8.34 1.00 0.07
C THR A 52 -8.25 -0.40 -0.55
N SER A 53 -7.29 -0.62 -1.42
CA SER A 53 -7.07 -1.95 -2.02
C SER A 53 -6.53 -2.95 -0.99
N GLY A 54 -5.59 -2.52 -0.15
CA GLY A 54 -5.00 -3.33 0.91
C GLY A 54 -6.01 -3.76 1.97
N PHE A 55 -7.01 -2.91 2.30
CA PHE A 55 -8.09 -3.25 3.23
C PHE A 55 -8.88 -4.49 2.80
N ILE A 56 -9.19 -4.61 1.51
CA ILE A 56 -9.92 -5.77 0.98
C ILE A 56 -9.08 -7.04 1.14
N LEU A 57 -7.83 -7.01 0.69
CA LEU A 57 -6.94 -8.16 0.82
C LEU A 57 -6.64 -8.49 2.28
N ALA A 58 -6.44 -7.49 3.15
CA ALA A 58 -6.24 -7.66 4.59
C ALA A 58 -7.40 -8.41 5.24
N THR A 59 -8.63 -8.05 4.88
CA THR A 59 -9.83 -8.75 5.36
C THR A 59 -9.83 -10.22 4.94
N LEU A 60 -9.52 -10.49 3.66
CA LEU A 60 -9.45 -11.86 3.15
C LEU A 60 -8.34 -12.67 3.84
N LEU A 61 -7.18 -12.05 4.07
CA LEU A 61 -6.06 -12.68 4.79
C LEU A 61 -6.42 -12.98 6.25
N ALA A 62 -7.07 -12.05 6.95
CA ALA A 62 -7.52 -12.26 8.32
C ALA A 62 -8.52 -13.41 8.44
N LEU A 63 -9.54 -13.44 7.56
CA LEU A 63 -10.52 -14.51 7.50
C LEU A 63 -9.89 -15.86 7.09
N GLY A 64 -8.95 -15.82 6.13
CA GLY A 64 -8.19 -17.00 5.72
C GLY A 64 -7.38 -17.57 6.87
N LYS A 65 -6.69 -16.72 7.64
CA LYS A 65 -5.91 -17.10 8.82
C LYS A 65 -6.77 -17.63 9.96
N ALA A 66 -7.99 -17.10 10.12
CA ALA A 66 -8.99 -17.58 11.09
C ALA A 66 -9.73 -18.86 10.63
N SER A 67 -9.56 -19.29 9.38
CA SER A 67 -10.28 -20.43 8.80
C SER A 67 -9.88 -21.76 9.43
N LYS A 68 -10.85 -22.67 9.54
CA LYS A 68 -10.63 -24.07 9.92
C LYS A 68 -9.85 -24.86 8.85
N LYS A 69 -9.89 -24.42 7.59
CA LYS A 69 -9.19 -25.06 6.46
C LYS A 69 -7.69 -24.79 6.53
N LEU A 70 -6.90 -25.86 6.72
CA LEU A 70 -5.46 -25.78 6.95
C LEU A 70 -4.71 -25.03 5.84
N TYR A 71 -5.09 -25.23 4.57
CA TYR A 71 -4.42 -24.58 3.44
C TYR A 71 -4.65 -23.07 3.42
N LEU A 72 -5.88 -22.59 3.70
CA LEU A 72 -6.15 -21.14 3.78
C LEU A 72 -5.40 -20.50 4.93
N ARG A 73 -5.40 -21.15 6.09
CA ARG A 73 -4.68 -20.66 7.26
C ARG A 73 -3.17 -20.56 7.01
N LYS A 74 -2.58 -21.60 6.40
CA LYS A 74 -1.16 -21.61 6.08
C LYS A 74 -0.82 -20.58 5.02
N LEU A 75 -1.59 -20.49 3.91
CA LEU A 75 -1.34 -19.54 2.83
C LEU A 75 -1.40 -18.09 3.32
N SER A 76 -2.46 -17.72 4.06
CA SER A 76 -2.57 -16.39 4.64
C SER A 76 -1.47 -16.11 5.66
N GLY A 77 -1.12 -17.09 6.49
CA GLY A 77 -0.03 -16.96 7.45
C GLY A 77 1.33 -16.75 6.78
N TRP A 78 1.65 -17.49 5.72
CA TRP A 78 2.88 -17.33 4.95
C TRP A 78 2.96 -15.97 4.25
N PHE A 79 1.87 -15.51 3.63
CA PHE A 79 1.82 -14.20 3.03
C PHE A 79 2.14 -13.10 4.06
N ILE A 80 1.44 -13.11 5.20
CA ILE A 80 1.65 -12.16 6.27
C ILE A 80 3.09 -12.24 6.81
N PHE A 81 3.61 -13.44 7.02
CA PHE A 81 4.97 -13.66 7.52
C PHE A 81 6.03 -13.07 6.58
N ILE A 82 5.93 -13.31 5.27
CA ILE A 82 6.90 -12.83 4.29
C ILE A 82 6.93 -11.30 4.25
N PHE A 83 5.76 -10.66 4.10
CA PHE A 83 5.69 -9.20 3.93
C PHE A 83 5.95 -8.42 5.22
N ARG A 84 5.62 -8.97 6.39
CA ARG A 84 5.95 -8.33 7.68
C ARG A 84 7.36 -8.64 8.16
N GLY A 85 7.92 -9.79 7.78
CA GLY A 85 9.24 -10.23 8.19
C GLY A 85 10.39 -9.61 7.40
N SER A 86 10.11 -8.89 6.31
CA SER A 86 11.13 -8.25 5.48
C SER A 86 11.00 -6.72 5.50
N PRO A 87 12.12 -5.97 5.51
CA PRO A 87 12.10 -4.52 5.42
C PRO A 87 11.47 -4.06 4.10
N LEU A 88 10.60 -3.05 4.15
CA LEU A 88 9.86 -2.55 2.98
C LEU A 88 10.81 -2.12 1.84
N PHE A 89 11.93 -1.48 2.19
CA PHE A 89 12.93 -1.08 1.21
C PHE A 89 13.47 -2.25 0.38
N ILE A 90 13.75 -3.37 1.04
CA ILE A 90 14.19 -4.61 0.36
C ILE A 90 13.08 -5.16 -0.54
N GLN A 91 11.83 -5.07 -0.10
CA GLN A 91 10.68 -5.52 -0.90
C GLN A 91 10.57 -4.75 -2.22
N PHE A 92 10.83 -3.41 -2.23
CA PHE A 92 10.84 -2.62 -3.44
C PHE A 92 11.90 -3.09 -4.45
N PHE A 93 13.13 -3.29 -4.00
CA PHE A 93 14.21 -3.77 -4.88
C PHE A 93 13.94 -5.18 -5.38
N PHE A 94 13.55 -6.09 -4.49
CA PHE A 94 13.24 -7.48 -4.85
C PHE A 94 12.11 -7.54 -5.88
N ALA A 95 11.01 -6.81 -5.67
CA ALA A 95 9.89 -6.76 -6.60
C ALA A 95 10.31 -6.18 -7.96
N TYR A 96 11.10 -5.10 -7.97
CA TYR A 96 11.60 -4.52 -9.21
C TYR A 96 12.42 -5.52 -10.03
N PHE A 97 13.42 -6.15 -9.42
CA PHE A 97 14.26 -7.14 -10.11
C PHE A 97 13.47 -8.38 -10.52
N LEU A 98 12.54 -8.85 -9.68
CA LEU A 98 11.66 -9.96 -9.99
C LEU A 98 10.80 -9.66 -11.22
N PHE A 99 10.13 -8.49 -11.26
CA PHE A 99 9.30 -8.12 -12.40
C PHE A 99 10.13 -7.89 -13.66
N LEU A 100 11.33 -7.32 -13.54
CA LEU A 100 12.23 -7.15 -14.67
C LEU A 100 12.65 -8.49 -15.26
N SER A 101 12.98 -9.48 -14.43
CA SER A 101 13.30 -10.84 -14.85
C SER A 101 12.12 -11.55 -15.48
N LEU A 102 10.93 -11.45 -14.88
CA LEU A 102 9.72 -12.10 -15.36
C LEU A 102 9.16 -11.46 -16.65
N LYS A 103 9.45 -10.18 -16.90
CA LYS A 103 9.03 -9.49 -18.13
C LYS A 103 9.53 -10.21 -19.39
N GLN A 104 10.69 -10.84 -19.34
CA GLN A 104 11.25 -11.57 -20.48
C GLN A 104 10.40 -12.79 -20.84
N SER A 105 9.77 -13.43 -19.86
CA SER A 105 8.92 -14.62 -20.05
C SER A 105 7.43 -14.28 -20.16
N PHE A 106 6.98 -13.19 -19.52
CA PHE A 106 5.58 -12.82 -19.40
C PHE A 106 5.36 -11.35 -19.71
N THR A 107 5.07 -11.02 -20.95
CA THR A 107 4.89 -9.64 -21.46
C THR A 107 3.79 -8.88 -20.72
N PHE A 108 2.75 -9.54 -20.20
CA PHE A 108 1.67 -8.91 -19.46
C PHE A 108 2.12 -8.29 -18.11
N LEU A 109 3.29 -8.69 -17.58
CA LEU A 109 3.88 -8.11 -16.38
C LEU A 109 4.66 -6.80 -16.66
N SER A 110 4.78 -6.42 -17.94
CA SER A 110 5.47 -5.18 -18.34
C SER A 110 5.04 -3.93 -17.57
N PRO A 111 3.75 -3.68 -17.27
CA PRO A 111 3.35 -2.50 -16.50
C PRO A 111 3.93 -2.47 -15.07
N LEU A 112 4.13 -3.64 -14.44
CA LEU A 112 4.67 -3.75 -13.07
C LEU A 112 6.18 -3.42 -13.01
N THR A 113 6.88 -3.41 -14.14
CA THR A 113 8.27 -2.95 -14.20
C THR A 113 8.40 -1.44 -14.17
N SER A 114 7.29 -0.71 -14.34
CA SER A 114 7.30 0.72 -14.10
C SER A 114 7.46 1.00 -12.60
N ALA A 115 8.28 1.99 -12.24
CA ALA A 115 8.51 2.34 -10.84
C ALA A 115 7.21 2.64 -10.10
N TRP A 116 6.24 3.24 -10.79
CA TRP A 116 4.92 3.57 -10.24
C TRP A 116 4.09 2.33 -9.88
N ALA A 117 3.85 1.45 -10.86
CA ALA A 117 2.98 0.29 -10.64
C ALA A 117 3.66 -0.76 -9.73
N GLY A 118 4.97 -0.96 -9.87
CA GLY A 118 5.74 -1.84 -8.99
C GLY A 118 5.71 -1.37 -7.54
N ALA A 119 5.90 -0.06 -7.30
CA ALA A 119 5.82 0.50 -5.97
C ALA A 119 4.42 0.38 -5.36
N LEU A 120 3.37 0.68 -6.14
CA LEU A 120 1.99 0.52 -5.68
C LEU A 120 1.68 -0.94 -5.32
N PHE A 121 2.15 -1.89 -6.11
CA PHE A 121 1.97 -3.32 -5.83
C PHE A 121 2.65 -3.73 -4.52
N VAL A 122 3.87 -3.28 -4.26
CA VAL A 122 4.59 -3.57 -3.01
C VAL A 122 3.87 -2.94 -1.81
N LEU A 123 3.48 -1.66 -1.90
CA LEU A 123 2.72 -1.00 -0.85
C LEU A 123 1.39 -1.72 -0.57
N PHE A 124 0.68 -2.11 -1.62
CA PHE A 124 -0.56 -2.89 -1.50
C PHE A 124 -0.36 -4.20 -0.74
N CYS A 125 0.63 -5.00 -1.12
CA CYS A 125 0.93 -6.28 -0.45
C CYS A 125 1.39 -6.08 1.00
N ASN A 126 2.25 -5.09 1.24
CA ASN A 126 2.76 -4.77 2.56
C ASN A 126 1.64 -4.31 3.49
N THR A 127 0.84 -3.32 3.08
CA THR A 127 -0.31 -2.82 3.85
C THR A 127 -1.33 -3.94 4.13
N ALA A 128 -1.61 -4.79 3.12
CA ALA A 128 -2.52 -5.92 3.30
C ALA A 128 -2.01 -6.91 4.35
N ALA A 129 -0.70 -7.15 4.40
CA ALA A 129 -0.12 -8.05 5.38
C ALA A 129 -0.18 -7.50 6.81
N TYR A 130 0.20 -6.23 7.00
CA TYR A 130 0.14 -5.58 8.31
C TYR A 130 -1.29 -5.42 8.81
N SER A 131 -2.19 -4.87 7.98
CA SER A 131 -3.61 -4.74 8.32
C SER A 131 -4.30 -6.10 8.50
N GLY A 132 -3.90 -7.11 7.73
CA GLY A 132 -4.42 -8.47 7.86
C GLY A 132 -4.12 -9.10 9.21
N GLU A 133 -2.92 -8.87 9.76
CA GLU A 133 -2.59 -9.31 11.11
C GLU A 133 -3.36 -8.54 12.19
N ILE A 134 -3.53 -7.21 12.01
CA ILE A 134 -4.33 -6.38 12.91
C ILE A 134 -5.78 -6.89 12.94
N PHE A 135 -6.38 -7.14 11.78
CA PHE A 135 -7.74 -7.67 11.69
C PHE A 135 -7.87 -9.09 12.25
N TYR A 136 -6.87 -9.92 12.06
CA TYR A 136 -6.84 -11.25 12.65
C TYR A 136 -6.76 -11.19 14.18
N GLY A 137 -5.92 -10.33 14.75
CA GLY A 137 -5.87 -10.08 16.19
C GLY A 137 -7.19 -9.57 16.73
N ALA A 138 -7.83 -8.63 16.03
CA ALA A 138 -9.15 -8.11 16.40
C ALA A 138 -10.25 -9.19 16.35
N LEU A 139 -10.21 -10.10 15.36
CA LEU A 139 -11.12 -11.24 15.30
C LEU A 139 -10.98 -12.17 16.52
N GLN A 140 -9.76 -12.38 16.99
CA GLN A 140 -9.50 -13.20 18.18
C GLN A 140 -9.90 -12.52 19.48
N ALA A 141 -9.92 -11.18 19.51
CA ALA A 141 -10.29 -10.38 20.67
C ALA A 141 -11.81 -10.20 20.84
N ILE A 142 -12.64 -10.68 19.91
CA ILE A 142 -14.11 -10.63 20.03
C ILE A 142 -14.54 -11.47 21.24
N PRO A 143 -15.33 -10.89 22.18
CA PRO A 143 -15.83 -11.63 23.34
C PRO A 143 -16.61 -12.88 22.92
N LYS A 144 -16.34 -13.99 23.55
CA LYS A 144 -17.08 -15.25 23.30
C LYS A 144 -18.56 -15.10 23.64
N SER A 145 -18.90 -14.35 24.69
CA SER A 145 -20.27 -14.01 25.08
C SER A 145 -21.09 -13.43 23.93
N ASP A 146 -20.49 -12.56 23.11
CA ASP A 146 -21.18 -11.94 21.97
C ASP A 146 -21.51 -12.97 20.89
N LEU A 147 -20.60 -13.94 20.69
CA LEU A 147 -20.80 -15.03 19.74
C LEU A 147 -21.85 -16.03 20.24
N GLU A 148 -21.80 -16.37 21.52
CA GLU A 148 -22.77 -17.25 22.17
C GLU A 148 -24.18 -16.64 22.22
N ALA A 149 -24.26 -15.32 22.50
CA ALA A 149 -25.53 -14.60 22.42
C ALA A 149 -26.11 -14.62 20.99
N ALA A 150 -25.27 -14.39 19.99
CA ALA A 150 -25.69 -14.45 18.58
C ALA A 150 -26.21 -15.85 18.20
N ASP A 151 -25.57 -16.92 18.70
CA ASP A 151 -26.00 -18.30 18.48
C ASP A 151 -27.31 -18.59 19.20
N ALA A 152 -27.52 -18.05 20.42
CA ALA A 152 -28.78 -18.19 21.18
C ALA A 152 -29.97 -17.50 20.46
N TYR A 153 -29.71 -16.38 19.74
CA TYR A 153 -30.71 -15.75 18.88
C TYR A 153 -30.90 -16.45 17.53
N GLY A 154 -30.30 -17.61 17.31
CA GLY A 154 -30.42 -18.37 16.06
C GLY A 154 -29.71 -17.73 14.87
N MET A 155 -28.75 -16.79 15.10
CA MET A 155 -27.99 -16.20 14.01
C MET A 155 -27.00 -17.21 13.44
N SER A 156 -27.11 -17.52 12.16
CA SER A 156 -26.21 -18.44 11.48
C SER A 156 -25.24 -17.73 10.52
N GLY A 157 -24.05 -18.31 10.36
CA GLY A 157 -23.12 -18.05 9.28
C GLY A 157 -22.96 -16.55 8.91
N PHE A 158 -23.49 -16.18 7.75
CA PHE A 158 -23.33 -14.83 7.19
C PHE A 158 -24.05 -13.74 8.01
N SER A 159 -25.22 -14.05 8.60
CA SER A 159 -25.96 -13.09 9.44
C SER A 159 -25.15 -12.71 10.68
N ARG A 160 -24.59 -13.70 11.38
CA ARG A 160 -23.70 -13.47 12.54
C ARG A 160 -22.44 -12.70 12.13
N PHE A 161 -21.80 -13.08 11.00
CA PHE A 161 -20.62 -12.38 10.50
C PHE A 161 -20.92 -10.90 10.24
N ARG A 162 -21.96 -10.59 9.47
CA ARG A 162 -22.29 -9.21 9.06
C ARG A 162 -22.73 -8.32 10.22
N ARG A 163 -23.49 -8.87 11.19
CA ARG A 163 -24.13 -8.07 12.27
C ARG A 163 -23.30 -7.98 13.54
N ILE A 164 -22.50 -9.00 13.83
CA ILE A 164 -21.74 -9.09 15.09
C ILE A 164 -20.24 -9.07 14.83
N VAL A 165 -19.73 -10.07 14.09
CA VAL A 165 -18.28 -10.28 13.96
C VAL A 165 -17.60 -9.11 13.22
N TRP A 166 -18.12 -8.74 12.06
CA TRP A 166 -17.54 -7.69 11.22
C TRP A 166 -17.48 -6.31 11.90
N PRO A 167 -18.59 -5.76 12.42
CA PRO A 167 -18.55 -4.46 13.06
C PRO A 167 -17.73 -4.44 14.36
N THR A 168 -17.76 -5.53 15.13
CA THR A 168 -16.95 -5.65 16.35
C THR A 168 -15.46 -5.73 16.02
N MET A 169 -15.09 -6.55 15.04
CA MET A 169 -13.71 -6.63 14.53
C MET A 169 -13.20 -5.26 14.11
N LEU A 170 -13.95 -4.52 13.28
CA LEU A 170 -13.53 -3.19 12.83
C LEU A 170 -13.36 -2.21 13.99
N ARG A 171 -14.27 -2.21 14.96
CA ARG A 171 -14.17 -1.35 16.14
C ARG A 171 -12.90 -1.65 16.94
N LEU A 172 -12.58 -2.92 17.16
CA LEU A 172 -11.38 -3.34 17.89
C LEU A 172 -10.09 -3.09 17.10
N ALA A 173 -10.15 -3.25 15.78
CA ALA A 173 -8.99 -3.03 14.89
C ALA A 173 -8.67 -1.56 14.68
N TRP A 174 -9.64 -0.66 14.80
CA TRP A 174 -9.55 0.74 14.37
C TRP A 174 -8.32 1.49 14.90
N PRO A 175 -7.98 1.43 16.21
CA PRO A 175 -6.81 2.16 16.73
C PRO A 175 -5.50 1.69 16.12
N ALA A 176 -5.32 0.38 15.95
CA ALA A 176 -4.12 -0.18 15.34
C ALA A 176 -4.06 0.07 13.82
N TYR A 177 -5.22 0.01 13.16
CA TYR A 177 -5.32 0.27 11.72
C TYR A 177 -5.03 1.73 11.37
N THR A 178 -5.45 2.70 12.20
CA THR A 178 -5.10 4.12 11.99
C THR A 178 -3.61 4.37 12.15
N ASN A 179 -2.94 3.70 13.10
CA ASN A 179 -1.49 3.76 13.21
C ASN A 179 -0.81 3.18 11.96
N GLU A 180 -1.29 2.05 11.46
CA GLU A 180 -0.77 1.46 10.22
C GLU A 180 -0.94 2.41 9.03
N ALA A 181 -2.08 3.10 8.93
CA ALA A 181 -2.30 4.11 7.89
C ALA A 181 -1.25 5.24 7.96
N ILE A 182 -0.92 5.73 9.15
CA ILE A 182 0.12 6.75 9.34
C ILE A 182 1.49 6.21 8.90
N PHE A 183 1.86 5.00 9.29
CA PHE A 183 3.11 4.36 8.87
C PHE A 183 3.17 4.18 7.34
N LEU A 184 2.05 3.82 6.71
CA LEU A 184 1.99 3.71 5.25
C LEU A 184 2.27 5.06 4.58
N PHE A 185 1.68 6.17 5.06
CA PHE A 185 1.97 7.50 4.51
C PHE A 185 3.44 7.89 4.66
N HIS A 186 4.10 7.53 5.74
CA HIS A 186 5.55 7.70 5.85
C HIS A 186 6.30 6.79 4.85
N ALA A 187 5.85 5.56 4.67
CA ALA A 187 6.47 4.59 3.77
C ALA A 187 6.37 4.97 2.28
N THR A 188 5.37 5.77 1.89
CA THR A 188 5.27 6.25 0.49
C THR A 188 6.47 7.09 0.07
N THR A 189 7.20 7.70 1.00
CA THR A 189 8.45 8.43 0.71
C THR A 189 9.53 7.51 0.14
N LEU A 190 9.52 6.21 0.51
CA LEU A 190 10.47 5.21 -0.01
C LEU A 190 10.26 4.90 -1.50
N VAL A 191 9.09 5.20 -2.05
CA VAL A 191 8.78 5.05 -3.48
C VAL A 191 9.74 5.86 -4.34
N PHE A 192 10.17 7.03 -3.84
CA PHE A 192 11.16 7.86 -4.51
C PHE A 192 12.48 7.11 -4.74
N PHE A 193 12.94 6.36 -3.74
CA PHE A 193 14.18 5.60 -3.83
C PHE A 193 14.06 4.36 -4.75
N SER A 194 12.86 3.80 -4.88
CA SER A 194 12.62 2.68 -5.80
C SER A 194 12.67 3.09 -7.28
N SER A 195 12.54 4.39 -7.56
CA SER A 195 12.64 4.96 -8.91
C SER A 195 14.09 5.23 -9.32
N PHE A 196 15.06 5.05 -8.43
CA PHE A 196 16.48 5.37 -8.65
C PHE A 196 17.08 4.69 -9.90
N PRO A 197 16.80 3.40 -10.20
CA PRO A 197 17.30 2.76 -11.41
C PRO A 197 16.78 3.41 -12.71
N ALA A 198 15.57 3.97 -12.70
CA ALA A 198 14.99 4.64 -13.88
C ALA A 198 15.66 5.99 -14.21
N TRP A 199 16.27 6.64 -13.22
CA TRP A 199 17.06 7.86 -13.42
C TRP A 199 18.42 7.56 -14.05
N GLN A 200 19.05 6.46 -13.66
CA GLN A 200 20.34 6.03 -14.17
C GLN A 200 20.25 5.66 -15.67
N GLN A 201 19.22 4.94 -16.08
CA GLN A 201 18.99 4.62 -17.50
C GLN A 201 18.70 5.83 -18.40
N ARG A 202 18.22 6.94 -17.84
CA ARG A 202 18.04 8.20 -18.60
C ARG A 202 19.32 9.04 -18.65
N GLY A 203 20.20 8.91 -17.67
CA GLY A 203 21.51 9.54 -17.66
C GLY A 203 22.38 9.01 -18.80
N ASP A 204 22.33 7.69 -19.01
CA ASP A 204 23.15 7.00 -20.02
C ASP A 204 22.65 7.22 -21.47
N ALA A 205 21.43 7.75 -21.65
CA ALA A 205 20.88 8.09 -22.98
C ALA A 205 21.16 9.55 -23.41
N LEU A 206 21.89 10.30 -22.59
CA LEU A 206 22.25 11.71 -22.82
C LEU A 206 23.75 11.94 -23.03
N TYR A 207 24.57 10.89 -23.16
CA TYR A 207 25.98 10.93 -23.56
C TYR A 207 26.19 10.27 -24.91
#